data_f11506a6b16178b0de948bd2dd4fc77f
#
_entry.id   f11506a6b16178b0de948bd2dd4fc77f
#
_cell.length_a   1.000
_cell.length_b   1.000
_cell.length_c   1.000
_cell.angle_alpha   90.00
_cell.angle_beta   90.00
_cell.angle_gamma   90.00
#
_symmetry.space_group_name_H-M   'P 1'
#
loop_
_entity.id
_entity.type
_entity.pdbx_description
1 polymer ?
#
loop_
_entity_poly.entity_id
_entity_poly.type
_entity_poly.pdbx_seq_one_letter_code
_entity_poly.pdbx_strand_id
1 'polypeptide(L)'
;MKQTKLRTIAVVSACMMGMLSSSAQGVMQRTANYHPDGRGFSCVNGNNRYTRALYGSVDEWRLETSDRPIFAIFKKNNHRNIRFVIKCNGQAFQLDSVEYCKARYEAGKREYLMKDKRWGSGVLKLSVLAYPQTEGAVWKFAAENFGKAKLEIVGMICETRVSKFKRAGDIGKFDGPEAFDAPAQPKMLSTVAGMMPQKGAAELYFSVDNTVLSTGKNSELCKRYQAAEQWRSDLASSVIFNTPDAYLNPVGGTMVMAADGAWNGQVWTHGAVGWRMPLPGWRAAYMGDFLGMFDRQRIHFDA
;
A
#
# COMPACT_ATOMS: atom_id res chain seq x y z
N MET A 1 29.88 -46.00 41.02
CA MET A 1 28.92 -44.83 40.94
C MET A 1 29.53 -43.53 40.39
N LYS A 2 30.84 -43.34 40.27
CA LYS A 2 31.45 -42.10 39.77
C LYS A 2 31.59 -42.01 38.25
N GLN A 3 31.68 -43.11 37.53
CA GLN A 3 31.88 -43.10 36.07
C GLN A 3 30.58 -42.79 35.26
N THR A 4 29.41 -43.12 35.78
CA THR A 4 28.16 -42.93 35.08
C THR A 4 27.73 -41.44 35.04
N LYS A 5 28.07 -40.67 36.08
CA LYS A 5 27.77 -39.22 36.12
C LYS A 5 28.62 -38.38 35.16
N LEU A 6 29.88 -38.80 34.92
CA LEU A 6 30.76 -38.09 33.97
C LEU A 6 30.29 -38.26 32.51
N ARG A 7 29.79 -39.46 32.15
CA ARG A 7 29.30 -39.73 30.79
C ARG A 7 28.02 -38.95 30.47
N THR A 8 27.13 -38.78 31.46
CA THR A 8 25.87 -38.02 31.27
C THR A 8 26.15 -36.53 31.08
N ILE A 9 27.13 -35.96 31.81
CA ILE A 9 27.50 -34.56 31.66
C ILE A 9 28.19 -34.31 30.31
N ALA A 10 29.02 -35.23 29.83
CA ALA A 10 29.65 -35.10 28.52
C ALA A 10 28.67 -35.18 27.35
N VAL A 11 27.64 -36.02 27.44
CA VAL A 11 26.57 -36.10 26.42
C VAL A 11 25.70 -34.88 26.38
N VAL A 12 25.34 -34.31 27.56
CA VAL A 12 24.54 -33.07 27.62
C VAL A 12 25.35 -31.89 27.12
N SER A 13 26.64 -31.78 27.42
CA SER A 13 27.53 -30.74 26.89
C SER A 13 27.72 -30.85 25.37
N ALA A 14 27.87 -32.07 24.84
CA ALA A 14 27.96 -32.28 23.40
C ALA A 14 26.66 -31.94 22.64
N CYS A 15 25.50 -32.25 23.23
CA CYS A 15 24.21 -31.85 22.68
C CYS A 15 24.00 -30.32 22.71
N MET A 16 24.43 -29.64 23.76
CA MET A 16 24.36 -28.17 23.83
C MET A 16 25.35 -27.52 22.86
N MET A 17 26.56 -28.03 22.66
CA MET A 17 27.47 -27.50 21.65
C MET A 17 26.99 -27.80 20.22
N GLY A 18 26.31 -28.92 19.99
CA GLY A 18 25.70 -29.21 18.68
C GLY A 18 24.52 -28.30 18.34
N MET A 19 23.79 -27.80 19.34
CA MET A 19 22.73 -26.83 19.12
C MET A 19 23.22 -25.39 18.91
N LEU A 20 24.43 -25.06 19.36
CA LEU A 20 25.03 -23.74 19.14
C LEU A 20 25.73 -23.61 17.78
N SER A 21 26.07 -24.71 17.13
CA SER A 21 26.74 -24.71 15.82
C SER A 21 25.76 -24.72 14.63
N SER A 22 24.45 -24.89 14.85
CA SER A 22 23.45 -24.82 13.77
C SER A 22 22.92 -23.44 13.46
N SER A 23 23.35 -22.40 14.21
CA SER A 23 22.89 -21.03 14.02
C SER A 23 23.74 -20.17 13.08
N ALA A 24 24.75 -20.74 12.45
CA ALA A 24 25.60 -20.06 11.48
C ALA A 24 25.42 -20.56 10.04
N GLN A 25 24.21 -21.02 9.68
CA GLN A 25 23.87 -21.03 8.27
C GLN A 25 23.70 -19.56 7.89
N GLY A 26 24.63 -19.05 7.09
CA GLY A 26 24.69 -17.68 6.67
C GLY A 26 23.30 -17.20 6.24
N VAL A 27 22.88 -16.08 6.80
CA VAL A 27 21.66 -15.39 6.36
C VAL A 27 21.78 -15.26 4.85
N MET A 28 20.98 -16.02 4.12
CA MET A 28 20.96 -15.96 2.65
C MET A 28 20.65 -14.52 2.30
N GLN A 29 21.61 -13.82 1.68
CA GLN A 29 21.47 -12.43 1.32
C GLN A 29 20.33 -12.33 0.31
N ARG A 30 19.21 -11.75 0.75
CA ARG A 30 18.02 -11.58 -0.09
C ARG A 30 18.29 -10.45 -1.08
N THR A 31 18.17 -10.74 -2.37
CA THR A 31 18.30 -9.76 -3.46
C THR A 31 16.96 -9.08 -3.79
N ALA A 32 16.13 -8.86 -2.79
CA ALA A 32 14.85 -8.21 -2.98
C ALA A 32 15.00 -6.71 -3.22
N ASN A 33 14.21 -6.15 -4.15
CA ASN A 33 14.18 -4.70 -4.42
C ASN A 33 13.56 -3.91 -3.24
N TYR A 34 12.80 -4.58 -2.39
CA TYR A 34 12.17 -4.01 -1.20
C TYR A 34 12.87 -4.53 0.06
N HIS A 35 13.19 -3.62 0.95
CA HIS A 35 13.84 -3.92 2.21
C HIS A 35 12.94 -3.55 3.39
N PRO A 36 13.02 -4.26 4.51
CA PRO A 36 12.31 -3.90 5.73
C PRO A 36 12.64 -2.47 6.16
N ASP A 37 11.59 -1.73 6.55
CA ASP A 37 11.68 -0.34 7.00
C ASP A 37 10.65 -0.13 8.12
N GLY A 38 11.05 -0.44 9.36
CA GLY A 38 10.15 -0.49 10.50
C GLY A 38 9.07 -1.56 10.30
N ARG A 39 7.81 -1.16 10.40
CA ARG A 39 6.64 -2.03 10.18
C ARG A 39 6.20 -2.10 8.71
N GLY A 40 7.03 -1.67 7.80
CA GLY A 40 6.78 -1.66 6.37
C GLY A 40 7.96 -2.15 5.54
N PHE A 41 7.84 -1.95 4.23
CA PHE A 41 8.89 -2.19 3.25
C PHE A 41 9.13 -0.95 2.42
N SER A 42 10.38 -0.68 2.09
CA SER A 42 10.73 0.44 1.21
C SER A 42 11.65 0.02 0.07
N CYS A 43 11.57 0.78 -1.02
CA CYS A 43 12.53 0.74 -2.12
C CYS A 43 12.90 2.17 -2.53
N VAL A 44 14.09 2.34 -3.11
CA VAL A 44 14.57 3.63 -3.63
C VAL A 44 14.67 3.53 -5.15
N ASN A 45 14.10 4.52 -5.83
CA ASN A 45 14.10 4.64 -7.29
C ASN A 45 13.62 3.37 -8.02
N GLY A 46 12.66 2.66 -7.41
CA GLY A 46 12.01 1.51 -8.05
C GLY A 46 11.22 1.92 -9.28
N ASN A 47 11.00 0.97 -10.19
CA ASN A 47 10.31 1.19 -11.46
C ASN A 47 9.10 0.27 -11.66
N ASN A 48 8.79 -0.57 -10.68
CA ASN A 48 7.65 -1.48 -10.81
C ASN A 48 6.34 -0.71 -10.67
N ARG A 49 5.38 -1.05 -11.51
CA ARG A 49 4.05 -0.46 -11.52
C ARG A 49 3.06 -1.37 -10.83
N TYR A 50 2.12 -0.76 -10.09
CA TYR A 50 0.97 -1.42 -9.47
C TYR A 50 1.35 -2.61 -8.60
N THR A 51 2.32 -2.37 -7.71
CA THR A 51 2.91 -3.40 -6.84
C THR A 51 2.17 -3.61 -5.53
N ARG A 52 1.33 -2.65 -5.14
CA ARG A 52 0.57 -2.69 -3.88
C ARG A 52 -0.79 -2.05 -4.05
N ALA A 53 -1.83 -2.79 -3.69
CA ALA A 53 -3.19 -2.28 -3.62
C ALA A 53 -3.49 -1.72 -2.23
N LEU A 54 -4.29 -0.66 -2.18
CA LEU A 54 -4.87 -0.11 -0.96
C LEU A 54 -6.36 -0.44 -0.96
N TYR A 55 -6.83 -0.99 0.15
CA TYR A 55 -8.19 -1.45 0.38
C TYR A 55 -8.83 -0.66 1.52
N GLY A 56 -10.15 -0.56 1.47
CA GLY A 56 -10.96 0.11 2.49
C GLY A 56 -12.22 -0.66 2.87
N SER A 57 -12.16 -1.98 3.09
CA SER A 57 -13.31 -2.86 3.35
C SER A 57 -14.38 -2.81 2.26
N VAL A 58 -13.97 -2.62 1.01
CA VAL A 58 -14.84 -2.58 -0.18
C VAL A 58 -14.23 -3.48 -1.24
N ASP A 59 -14.87 -4.59 -1.52
CA ASP A 59 -14.36 -5.58 -2.45
C ASP A 59 -14.53 -5.22 -3.94
N GLU A 60 -15.29 -4.17 -4.27
CA GLU A 60 -15.53 -3.72 -5.64
C GLU A 60 -14.58 -2.64 -6.15
N TRP A 61 -13.77 -2.06 -5.25
CA TRP A 61 -12.89 -0.96 -5.53
C TRP A 61 -11.57 -1.10 -4.79
N ARG A 62 -10.47 -0.75 -5.44
CA ARG A 62 -9.17 -0.60 -4.80
C ARG A 62 -8.30 0.39 -5.55
N LEU A 63 -7.35 0.98 -4.85
CA LEU A 63 -6.33 1.83 -5.42
C LEU A 63 -5.03 1.04 -5.61
N GLU A 64 -4.60 0.88 -6.84
CA GLU A 64 -3.28 0.34 -7.17
C GLU A 64 -2.23 1.43 -7.01
N THR A 65 -1.08 1.09 -6.43
CA THR A 65 0.05 1.99 -6.23
C THR A 65 1.34 1.42 -6.80
N SER A 66 2.25 2.28 -7.24
CA SER A 66 3.50 1.94 -7.90
C SER A 66 4.72 2.33 -7.06
N ASP A 67 5.92 1.96 -7.49
CA ASP A 67 7.18 2.40 -6.86
C ASP A 67 7.43 3.89 -7.05
N ARG A 68 6.79 4.50 -8.05
CA ARG A 68 6.71 5.93 -8.32
C ARG A 68 5.29 6.41 -8.08
N PRO A 69 5.03 7.71 -7.87
CA PRO A 69 3.69 8.24 -7.59
C PRO A 69 2.77 8.23 -8.82
N ILE A 70 2.50 7.03 -9.31
CA ILE A 70 1.50 6.69 -10.32
C ILE A 70 0.49 5.77 -9.65
N PHE A 71 -0.78 6.00 -9.91
CA PHE A 71 -1.88 5.28 -9.27
C PHE A 71 -2.88 4.82 -10.32
N ALA A 72 -3.65 3.78 -9.97
CA ALA A 72 -4.78 3.38 -10.79
C ALA A 72 -5.96 2.97 -9.92
N ILE A 73 -7.14 3.36 -10.31
CA ILE A 73 -8.39 2.83 -9.75
C ILE A 73 -8.68 1.51 -10.45
N PHE A 74 -8.78 0.46 -9.65
CA PHE A 74 -9.22 -0.84 -10.06
C PHE A 74 -10.68 -1.04 -9.64
N LYS A 75 -11.58 -0.84 -10.56
CA LYS A 75 -13.02 -1.03 -10.40
C LYS A 75 -13.57 -1.74 -11.61
N LYS A 76 -14.47 -2.70 -11.40
CA LYS A 76 -15.08 -3.48 -12.48
C LYS A 76 -15.63 -2.57 -13.59
N ASN A 77 -15.16 -2.80 -14.82
CA ASN A 77 -15.56 -2.06 -16.02
C ASN A 77 -15.30 -0.53 -16.00
N ASN A 78 -14.49 -0.05 -15.05
CA ASN A 78 -14.25 1.40 -14.92
C ASN A 78 -12.87 1.69 -14.34
N HIS A 79 -11.80 1.13 -14.95
CA HIS A 79 -10.44 1.44 -14.54
C HIS A 79 -10.09 2.88 -14.91
N ARG A 80 -9.27 3.52 -14.07
CA ARG A 80 -8.76 4.88 -14.28
C ARG A 80 -7.29 4.94 -13.92
N ASN A 81 -6.52 5.74 -14.66
CA ASN A 81 -5.15 6.08 -14.28
C ASN A 81 -5.14 7.45 -13.60
N ILE A 82 -4.37 7.60 -12.53
CA ILE A 82 -4.22 8.85 -11.77
C ILE A 82 -2.75 9.24 -11.77
N ARG A 83 -2.47 10.47 -12.17
CA ARG A 83 -1.14 11.06 -12.17
C ARG A 83 -1.16 12.44 -11.55
N PHE A 84 0.02 12.85 -11.10
CA PHE A 84 0.23 14.19 -10.59
C PHE A 84 1.34 14.89 -11.35
N VAL A 85 1.11 16.16 -11.65
CA VAL A 85 2.09 17.10 -12.16
C VAL A 85 2.41 18.09 -11.05
N ILE A 86 3.67 18.40 -10.87
CA ILE A 86 4.12 19.49 -10.00
C ILE A 86 4.55 20.66 -10.86
N LYS A 87 4.11 21.86 -10.46
CA LYS A 87 4.60 23.13 -11.02
C LYS A 87 5.37 23.88 -9.96
N CYS A 88 6.62 24.16 -10.22
CA CYS A 88 7.54 24.84 -9.34
C CYS A 88 8.54 25.67 -10.14
N ASN A 89 8.84 26.89 -9.71
CA ASN A 89 9.81 27.78 -10.34
C ASN A 89 9.60 27.94 -11.87
N GLY A 90 8.35 28.04 -12.33
CA GLY A 90 7.99 28.17 -13.75
C GLY A 90 8.12 26.89 -14.57
N GLN A 91 8.49 25.77 -13.97
CA GLN A 91 8.56 24.47 -14.63
C GLN A 91 7.41 23.57 -14.22
N ALA A 92 6.94 22.74 -15.15
CA ALA A 92 5.93 21.72 -14.90
C ALA A 92 6.46 20.35 -15.34
N PHE A 93 6.32 19.35 -14.49
CA PHE A 93 6.77 17.98 -14.80
C PHE A 93 5.96 16.93 -14.04
N GLN A 94 5.95 15.73 -14.59
CA GLN A 94 5.28 14.59 -13.95
C GLN A 94 5.97 14.24 -12.65
N LEU A 95 5.19 14.01 -11.60
CA LEU A 95 5.72 13.72 -10.27
C LEU A 95 6.47 12.37 -10.23
N ASP A 96 6.13 11.43 -11.09
CA ASP A 96 6.83 10.15 -11.21
C ASP A 96 8.23 10.25 -11.87
N SER A 97 8.56 11.42 -12.46
CA SER A 97 9.86 11.68 -13.11
C SER A 97 10.94 12.26 -12.18
N VAL A 98 10.67 12.36 -10.88
CA VAL A 98 11.65 12.92 -9.91
C VAL A 98 12.92 12.08 -9.83
N GLU A 99 14.06 12.75 -9.57
CA GLU A 99 15.38 12.08 -9.52
C GLU A 99 15.49 11.09 -8.36
N TYR A 100 14.95 11.44 -7.20
CA TYR A 100 14.95 10.59 -6.02
C TYR A 100 13.53 10.33 -5.53
N CYS A 101 13.17 9.07 -5.42
CA CYS A 101 11.91 8.63 -4.86
C CYS A 101 12.13 7.41 -3.96
N LYS A 102 11.99 7.59 -2.64
CA LYS A 102 11.85 6.46 -1.71
C LYS A 102 10.38 6.16 -1.56
N ALA A 103 9.96 5.00 -2.02
CA ALA A 103 8.60 4.49 -1.84
C ALA A 103 8.57 3.53 -0.66
N ARG A 104 7.58 3.67 0.24
CA ARG A 104 7.37 2.81 1.40
C ARG A 104 5.93 2.33 1.43
N TYR A 105 5.73 1.07 1.77
CA TYR A 105 4.41 0.49 2.03
C TYR A 105 4.35 -0.04 3.45
N GLU A 106 3.34 0.35 4.19
CA GLU A 106 3.05 -0.16 5.53
C GLU A 106 1.55 -0.47 5.63
N ALA A 107 1.21 -1.74 5.64
CA ALA A 107 -0.13 -2.25 5.97
C ALA A 107 -1.29 -1.32 5.55
N GLY A 108 -1.49 -1.17 4.23
CA GLY A 108 -2.58 -0.35 3.67
C GLY A 108 -2.27 1.13 3.48
N LYS A 109 -1.04 1.58 3.73
CA LYS A 109 -0.57 2.94 3.47
C LYS A 109 0.59 2.94 2.49
N ARG A 110 0.54 3.81 1.49
CA ARG A 110 1.66 4.06 0.58
C ARG A 110 2.24 5.45 0.84
N GLU A 111 3.58 5.51 0.98
CA GLU A 111 4.29 6.74 1.25
C GLU A 111 5.40 6.93 0.21
N TYR A 112 5.67 8.19 -0.13
CA TYR A 112 6.77 8.57 -1.01
C TYR A 112 7.51 9.75 -0.38
N LEU A 113 8.84 9.68 -0.37
CA LEU A 113 9.72 10.80 -0.07
C LEU A 113 10.50 11.11 -1.34
N MET A 114 10.36 12.35 -1.82
CA MET A 114 10.85 12.76 -3.14
C MET A 114 11.76 13.96 -3.04
N LYS A 115 12.84 13.94 -3.84
CA LYS A 115 13.77 15.07 -4.02
C LYS A 115 14.08 15.22 -5.49
N ASP A 116 14.31 16.45 -5.92
CA ASP A 116 14.63 16.74 -7.31
C ASP A 116 15.36 18.08 -7.44
N LYS A 117 16.38 18.15 -8.29
CA LYS A 117 17.15 19.37 -8.52
C LYS A 117 16.33 20.54 -9.05
N ARG A 118 15.20 20.24 -9.76
CA ARG A 118 14.32 21.28 -10.32
C ARG A 118 13.65 22.15 -9.26
N TRP A 119 13.58 21.69 -8.04
CA TRP A 119 13.05 22.46 -6.91
C TRP A 119 14.06 22.74 -5.77
N GLY A 120 15.36 22.44 -6.00
CA GLY A 120 16.43 22.73 -5.07
C GLY A 120 16.48 21.76 -3.88
N SER A 121 16.65 22.29 -2.67
CA SER A 121 16.79 21.50 -1.43
C SER A 121 15.48 20.97 -0.85
N GLY A 122 14.36 21.26 -1.48
CA GLY A 122 13.04 20.87 -0.99
C GLY A 122 12.85 19.35 -0.92
N VAL A 123 12.03 18.93 0.01
CA VAL A 123 11.59 17.54 0.16
C VAL A 123 10.06 17.51 0.05
N LEU A 124 9.54 16.77 -0.91
CA LEU A 124 8.12 16.54 -1.04
C LEU A 124 7.78 15.14 -0.52
N LYS A 125 6.89 15.09 0.46
CA LYS A 125 6.34 13.85 1.00
C LYS A 125 4.92 13.67 0.48
N LEU A 126 4.57 12.46 0.14
CA LEU A 126 3.23 12.07 -0.28
C LEU A 126 2.84 10.82 0.47
N SER A 127 1.66 10.80 1.07
CA SER A 127 1.06 9.60 1.65
C SER A 127 -0.35 9.38 1.12
N VAL A 128 -0.73 8.11 0.97
CA VAL A 128 -1.97 7.70 0.32
C VAL A 128 -2.64 6.62 1.16
N LEU A 129 -3.93 6.78 1.37
CA LEU A 129 -4.80 5.87 2.11
C LEU A 129 -6.09 5.63 1.33
N ALA A 130 -6.61 4.40 1.35
CA ALA A 130 -8.00 4.15 0.97
C ALA A 130 -8.94 4.57 2.11
N TYR A 131 -10.16 4.98 1.76
CA TYR A 131 -11.20 5.26 2.75
C TYR A 131 -11.78 3.97 3.32
N PRO A 132 -12.09 3.92 4.63
CA PRO A 132 -12.81 2.80 5.20
C PRO A 132 -14.26 2.77 4.66
N GLN A 133 -14.72 1.58 4.30
CA GLN A 133 -16.12 1.28 3.94
C GLN A 133 -16.72 2.10 2.78
N THR A 134 -15.87 2.78 1.99
CA THR A 134 -16.29 3.54 0.82
C THR A 134 -15.32 3.39 -0.34
N GLU A 135 -15.82 3.52 -1.55
CA GLU A 135 -15.00 3.52 -2.76
C GLU A 135 -14.24 4.83 -2.90
N GLY A 136 -13.02 4.91 -2.41
CA GLY A 136 -12.24 6.12 -2.53
C GLY A 136 -10.90 6.09 -1.81
N ALA A 137 -10.13 7.15 -1.99
CA ALA A 137 -8.81 7.32 -1.39
C ALA A 137 -8.48 8.80 -1.18
N VAL A 138 -7.50 9.05 -0.33
CA VAL A 138 -6.99 10.37 -0.03
C VAL A 138 -5.47 10.41 -0.16
N TRP A 139 -4.97 11.46 -0.78
CA TRP A 139 -3.57 11.81 -0.88
C TRP A 139 -3.28 13.02 -0.01
N LYS A 140 -2.24 12.93 0.80
CA LYS A 140 -1.68 14.03 1.58
C LYS A 140 -0.29 14.36 1.05
N PHE A 141 -0.12 15.54 0.50
CA PHE A 141 1.16 16.13 0.16
C PHE A 141 1.65 16.99 1.31
N ALA A 142 2.94 16.90 1.64
CA ALA A 142 3.60 17.77 2.60
C ALA A 142 4.93 18.24 2.02
N ALA A 143 5.19 19.55 2.06
CA ALA A 143 6.38 20.19 1.51
C ALA A 143 7.28 20.72 2.63
N GLU A 144 8.57 20.39 2.58
CA GLU A 144 9.58 20.83 3.51
C GLU A 144 10.74 21.49 2.78
N ASN A 145 11.29 22.57 3.32
CA ASN A 145 12.49 23.26 2.81
C ASN A 145 12.38 23.83 1.38
N PHE A 146 11.19 24.21 0.95
CA PHE A 146 10.97 24.85 -0.35
C PHE A 146 11.19 26.38 -0.34
N GLY A 147 11.48 26.97 0.81
CA GLY A 147 11.70 28.41 0.95
C GLY A 147 10.47 29.23 0.50
N LYS A 148 10.69 30.14 -0.46
CA LYS A 148 9.61 30.97 -1.04
C LYS A 148 9.02 30.41 -2.33
N ALA A 149 9.44 29.23 -2.77
CA ALA A 149 8.92 28.62 -3.99
C ALA A 149 7.43 28.31 -3.86
N LYS A 150 6.67 28.71 -4.88
CA LYS A 150 5.25 28.39 -4.97
C LYS A 150 5.12 27.03 -5.64
N LEU A 151 4.44 26.12 -4.96
CA LEU A 151 4.16 24.78 -5.47
C LEU A 151 2.68 24.69 -5.83
N GLU A 152 2.39 24.31 -7.06
CA GLU A 152 1.07 23.89 -7.49
C GLU A 152 1.13 22.41 -7.83
N ILE A 153 0.23 21.62 -7.27
CA ILE A 153 0.05 20.21 -7.58
C ILE A 153 -1.20 20.07 -8.43
N VAL A 154 -1.06 19.41 -9.57
CA VAL A 154 -2.17 19.13 -10.48
C VAL A 154 -2.40 17.65 -10.52
N GLY A 155 -3.54 17.19 -10.01
CA GLY A 155 -4.01 15.82 -10.12
C GLY A 155 -4.81 15.63 -11.39
N MET A 156 -4.60 14.51 -12.07
CA MET A 156 -5.24 14.18 -13.35
C MET A 156 -5.79 12.76 -13.31
N ILE A 157 -7.04 12.59 -13.73
CA ILE A 157 -7.60 11.28 -14.06
C ILE A 157 -7.71 11.15 -15.56
N CYS A 158 -7.22 10.03 -16.08
CA CYS A 158 -7.32 9.68 -17.50
C CYS A 158 -7.75 8.22 -17.69
N GLU A 159 -8.10 7.90 -18.93
CA GLU A 159 -8.38 6.55 -19.34
C GLU A 159 -7.15 5.65 -19.18
N THR A 160 -7.39 4.38 -18.94
CA THR A 160 -6.41 3.32 -18.94
C THR A 160 -6.36 2.65 -20.32
N ARG A 161 -5.27 1.94 -20.64
CA ARG A 161 -5.17 1.13 -21.87
C ARG A 161 -6.28 0.09 -21.96
N VAL A 162 -6.66 -0.46 -20.79
CA VAL A 162 -7.78 -1.41 -20.68
C VAL A 162 -8.75 -0.87 -19.64
N SER A 163 -9.94 -0.52 -20.06
CA SER A 163 -10.96 0.09 -19.18
C SER A 163 -11.78 -0.92 -18.37
N LYS A 164 -11.72 -2.19 -18.77
CA LYS A 164 -12.45 -3.29 -18.12
C LYS A 164 -11.71 -4.61 -18.32
N PHE A 165 -11.91 -5.56 -17.42
CA PHE A 165 -11.40 -6.91 -17.63
C PHE A 165 -12.02 -7.59 -18.86
N LYS A 166 -11.20 -8.33 -19.57
CA LYS A 166 -11.69 -9.22 -20.65
C LYS A 166 -12.56 -10.34 -20.08
N ARG A 167 -12.21 -10.83 -18.88
CA ARG A 167 -12.93 -11.90 -18.21
C ARG A 167 -12.78 -11.76 -16.69
N ALA A 168 -13.87 -11.53 -16.00
CA ALA A 168 -13.86 -11.46 -14.54
C ALA A 168 -13.67 -12.86 -13.92
N GLY A 169 -12.77 -12.99 -12.95
CA GLY A 169 -12.66 -14.17 -12.13
C GLY A 169 -11.84 -15.33 -12.67
N ASP A 170 -11.09 -15.15 -13.76
CA ASP A 170 -10.22 -16.19 -14.30
C ASP A 170 -8.78 -16.05 -13.78
N ILE A 171 -8.33 -17.04 -13.03
CA ILE A 171 -6.93 -17.16 -12.64
C ILE A 171 -6.09 -17.31 -13.93
N GLY A 172 -5.10 -16.43 -14.10
CA GLY A 172 -4.15 -16.50 -15.20
C GLY A 172 -4.54 -15.74 -16.48
N LYS A 173 -5.63 -15.00 -16.49
CA LYS A 173 -6.03 -14.12 -17.62
C LYS A 173 -6.23 -12.67 -17.21
N PHE A 174 -5.55 -12.23 -16.18
CA PHE A 174 -5.49 -10.81 -15.85
C PHE A 174 -4.62 -10.08 -16.85
N ASP A 175 -5.07 -8.91 -17.26
CA ASP A 175 -4.22 -7.98 -17.97
C ASP A 175 -3.00 -7.65 -17.07
N GLY A 176 -1.83 -7.53 -17.65
CA GLY A 176 -0.62 -7.17 -16.92
C GLY A 176 -0.70 -5.75 -16.34
N PRO A 177 0.29 -5.34 -15.53
CA PRO A 177 0.32 -4.00 -14.92
C PRO A 177 0.16 -2.86 -15.94
N GLU A 178 0.60 -3.06 -17.18
CA GLU A 178 0.49 -2.11 -18.27
C GLU A 178 -0.96 -1.79 -18.67
N ALA A 179 -1.91 -2.65 -18.33
CA ALA A 179 -3.33 -2.41 -18.57
C ALA A 179 -3.86 -1.16 -17.86
N PHE A 180 -3.31 -0.87 -16.69
CA PHE A 180 -3.67 0.28 -15.87
C PHE A 180 -2.93 1.57 -16.27
N ASP A 181 -1.95 1.49 -17.15
CA ASP A 181 -1.28 2.67 -17.67
C ASP A 181 -2.20 3.49 -18.56
N ALA A 182 -1.96 4.78 -18.56
CA ALA A 182 -2.54 5.65 -19.57
C ALA A 182 -1.99 5.30 -20.97
N PRO A 183 -2.80 5.35 -22.02
CA PRO A 183 -2.30 5.24 -23.40
C PRO A 183 -1.36 6.41 -23.71
N ALA A 184 -0.62 6.33 -24.82
CA ALA A 184 0.34 7.37 -25.23
C ALA A 184 -0.31 8.76 -25.39
N GLN A 185 -1.56 8.78 -25.86
CA GLN A 185 -2.40 9.98 -25.95
C GLN A 185 -3.66 9.75 -25.11
N PRO A 186 -3.58 9.98 -23.78
CA PRO A 186 -4.69 9.68 -22.90
C PRO A 186 -5.80 10.71 -23.04
N LYS A 187 -7.04 10.24 -23.10
CA LYS A 187 -8.19 11.10 -22.87
C LYS A 187 -8.21 11.52 -21.42
N MET A 188 -8.06 12.81 -21.18
CA MET A 188 -8.22 13.41 -19.86
C MET A 188 -9.69 13.44 -19.47
N LEU A 189 -10.02 12.88 -18.33
CA LEU A 189 -11.39 12.81 -17.80
C LEU A 189 -11.65 13.88 -16.75
N SER A 190 -10.63 14.20 -15.96
CA SER A 190 -10.68 15.22 -14.93
C SER A 190 -9.29 15.77 -14.63
N THR A 191 -9.23 17.05 -14.32
CA THR A 191 -8.02 17.73 -13.85
C THR A 191 -8.39 18.66 -12.70
N VAL A 192 -7.65 18.56 -11.60
CA VAL A 192 -7.85 19.36 -10.39
C VAL A 192 -6.51 19.89 -9.93
N ALA A 193 -6.44 21.20 -9.64
CA ALA A 193 -5.21 21.87 -9.20
C ALA A 193 -5.36 22.40 -7.78
N GLY A 194 -4.30 22.27 -6.98
CA GLY A 194 -4.22 22.82 -5.63
C GLY A 194 -2.89 23.50 -5.39
N MET A 195 -2.93 24.63 -4.70
CA MET A 195 -1.74 25.38 -4.28
C MET A 195 -1.29 24.94 -2.90
N MET A 196 -0.01 24.60 -2.75
CA MET A 196 0.58 24.33 -1.45
C MET A 196 0.55 25.59 -0.58
N PRO A 197 0.05 25.52 0.66
CA PRO A 197 0.05 26.69 1.56
C PRO A 197 1.45 27.21 1.82
N GLN A 198 1.62 28.55 1.83
CA GLN A 198 2.87 29.23 2.09
C GLN A 198 3.09 29.57 3.58
N LYS A 199 2.04 29.45 4.40
CA LYS A 199 2.04 29.73 5.83
C LYS A 199 1.37 28.57 6.58
N GLY A 200 1.87 28.29 7.77
CA GLY A 200 1.40 27.17 8.59
C GLY A 200 1.96 25.83 8.10
N ALA A 201 1.24 24.76 8.32
CA ALA A 201 1.59 23.44 7.78
C ALA A 201 1.48 23.45 6.25
N ALA A 202 2.60 23.21 5.56
CA ALA A 202 2.64 23.14 4.10
C ALA A 202 2.07 21.78 3.64
N GLU A 203 0.75 21.61 3.80
CA GLU A 203 0.02 20.39 3.46
C GLU A 203 -1.10 20.70 2.45
N LEU A 204 -1.28 19.79 1.51
CA LEU A 204 -2.33 19.84 0.49
C LEU A 204 -2.92 18.44 0.32
N TYR A 205 -4.25 18.39 0.22
CA TYR A 205 -4.98 17.14 0.12
C TYR A 205 -5.71 17.02 -1.20
N PHE A 206 -5.69 15.81 -1.76
CA PHE A 206 -6.55 15.38 -2.85
C PHE A 206 -7.36 14.18 -2.40
N SER A 207 -8.54 14.03 -2.95
CA SER A 207 -9.43 12.91 -2.71
C SER A 207 -9.96 12.36 -4.01
N VAL A 208 -10.14 11.07 -4.09
CA VAL A 208 -10.99 10.44 -5.08
C VAL A 208 -12.16 9.77 -4.37
N ASP A 209 -13.35 10.07 -4.82
CA ASP A 209 -14.58 9.39 -4.42
C ASP A 209 -15.10 8.63 -5.64
N ASN A 210 -15.09 7.31 -5.59
CA ASN A 210 -15.30 6.40 -6.71
C ASN A 210 -14.27 6.64 -7.84
N THR A 211 -14.58 7.47 -8.82
CA THR A 211 -13.70 7.85 -9.95
C THR A 211 -13.60 9.37 -10.12
N VAL A 212 -14.10 10.15 -9.18
CA VAL A 212 -14.10 11.62 -9.23
C VAL A 212 -12.99 12.17 -8.35
N LEU A 213 -11.99 12.80 -8.96
CA LEU A 213 -10.90 13.45 -8.26
C LEU A 213 -11.31 14.85 -7.83
N SER A 214 -10.97 15.22 -6.63
CA SER A 214 -11.22 16.56 -6.08
C SER A 214 -10.04 17.03 -5.23
N THR A 215 -9.93 18.32 -5.04
CA THR A 215 -9.19 18.97 -3.97
C THR A 215 -10.11 20.00 -3.33
N GLY A 216 -10.00 20.24 -2.06
CA GLY A 216 -10.98 21.05 -1.37
C GLY A 216 -10.45 21.68 -0.10
N LYS A 217 -11.35 22.05 0.81
CA LYS A 217 -10.98 22.58 2.12
C LYS A 217 -10.05 21.61 2.82
N ASN A 218 -8.79 22.01 2.99
CA ASN A 218 -7.77 21.17 3.64
C ASN A 218 -8.22 20.67 5.01
N SER A 219 -9.05 21.42 5.75
CA SER A 219 -9.58 20.98 7.05
C SER A 219 -10.51 19.77 6.96
N GLU A 220 -11.32 19.65 5.92
CA GLU A 220 -12.22 18.52 5.72
C GLU A 220 -11.45 17.28 5.25
N LEU A 221 -10.63 17.42 4.22
CA LEU A 221 -9.83 16.33 3.70
C LEU A 221 -8.78 15.86 4.71
N CYS A 222 -8.25 16.77 5.55
CA CYS A 222 -7.39 16.41 6.67
C CYS A 222 -8.13 15.49 7.67
N LYS A 223 -9.37 15.80 8.04
CA LYS A 223 -10.18 14.94 8.91
C LYS A 223 -10.44 13.57 8.29
N ARG A 224 -10.77 13.53 7.00
CA ARG A 224 -10.95 12.26 6.26
C ARG A 224 -9.66 11.44 6.24
N TYR A 225 -8.51 12.10 6.02
CA TYR A 225 -7.20 11.45 6.07
C TYR A 225 -6.91 10.88 7.46
N GLN A 226 -7.14 11.66 8.52
CA GLN A 226 -6.93 11.22 9.90
C GLN A 226 -7.82 10.04 10.28
N ALA A 227 -9.09 10.07 9.88
CA ALA A 227 -10.03 8.96 10.11
C ALA A 227 -9.59 7.69 9.38
N ALA A 228 -9.14 7.80 8.13
CA ALA A 228 -8.63 6.67 7.36
C ALA A 228 -7.33 6.10 7.97
N GLU A 229 -6.42 6.97 8.43
CA GLU A 229 -5.18 6.54 9.10
C GLU A 229 -5.46 5.84 10.42
N GLN A 230 -6.39 6.37 11.22
CA GLN A 230 -6.76 5.75 12.50
C GLN A 230 -7.36 4.36 12.26
N TRP A 231 -8.36 4.25 11.38
CA TRP A 231 -8.96 2.97 11.03
C TRP A 231 -7.92 1.94 10.52
N ARG A 232 -7.05 2.37 9.59
CA ARG A 232 -5.97 1.53 9.06
C ARG A 232 -5.03 1.06 10.17
N SER A 233 -4.61 1.98 11.05
CA SER A 233 -3.67 1.70 12.13
C SER A 233 -4.25 0.73 13.14
N ASP A 234 -5.51 0.90 13.51
CA ASP A 234 -6.21 0.02 14.44
C ASP A 234 -6.32 -1.39 13.86
N LEU A 235 -6.77 -1.49 12.61
CA LEU A 235 -6.89 -2.77 11.93
C LEU A 235 -5.52 -3.45 11.74
N ALA A 236 -4.52 -2.75 11.25
CA ALA A 236 -3.18 -3.29 11.02
C ALA A 236 -2.46 -3.71 12.31
N SER A 237 -2.86 -3.16 13.45
CA SER A 237 -2.30 -3.48 14.77
C SER A 237 -2.91 -4.72 15.42
N SER A 238 -3.97 -5.29 14.85
CA SER A 238 -4.61 -6.49 15.40
C SER A 238 -3.73 -7.74 15.29
N VAL A 239 -2.78 -7.76 14.35
CA VAL A 239 -1.80 -8.85 14.18
C VAL A 239 -0.39 -8.28 14.09
N ILE A 240 0.44 -8.59 15.08
CA ILE A 240 1.83 -8.13 15.16
C ILE A 240 2.76 -9.34 15.16
N PHE A 241 3.69 -9.37 14.22
CA PHE A 241 4.82 -10.29 14.26
C PHE A 241 6.03 -9.61 14.89
N ASN A 242 6.68 -10.30 15.81
CA ASN A 242 7.94 -9.89 16.41
C ASN A 242 8.91 -11.06 16.36
N THR A 243 9.64 -11.19 15.28
CA THR A 243 10.54 -12.29 14.99
C THR A 243 11.95 -11.76 14.73
N PRO A 244 12.99 -12.60 14.82
CA PRO A 244 14.34 -12.23 14.40
C PRO A 244 14.47 -11.90 12.90
N ASP A 245 13.52 -12.34 12.07
CA ASP A 245 13.50 -12.03 10.64
C ASP A 245 12.75 -10.74 10.38
N ALA A 246 13.49 -9.67 10.07
CA ALA A 246 12.93 -8.36 9.77
C ALA A 246 11.96 -8.35 8.56
N TYR A 247 12.03 -9.34 7.66
CA TYR A 247 11.11 -9.45 6.53
C TYR A 247 9.74 -10.01 6.93
N LEU A 248 9.65 -10.78 8.01
CA LEU A 248 8.38 -11.30 8.50
C LEU A 248 7.58 -10.25 9.30
N ASN A 249 8.26 -9.38 10.02
CA ASN A 249 7.61 -8.45 10.95
C ASN A 249 6.56 -7.52 10.30
N PRO A 250 6.77 -6.97 9.08
CA PRO A 250 5.77 -6.14 8.42
C PRO A 250 4.58 -6.91 7.83
N VAL A 251 4.63 -8.25 7.80
CA VAL A 251 3.63 -9.07 7.09
C VAL A 251 2.32 -9.14 7.87
N GLY A 252 2.35 -9.18 9.22
CA GLY A 252 1.15 -9.33 10.04
C GLY A 252 0.06 -8.31 9.71
N GLY A 253 0.35 -7.03 9.87
CA GLY A 253 -0.61 -5.97 9.52
C GLY A 253 -1.00 -5.95 8.04
N THR A 254 -0.07 -6.32 7.14
CA THR A 254 -0.36 -6.41 5.70
C THR A 254 -1.38 -7.51 5.40
N MET A 255 -1.30 -8.66 6.08
CA MET A 255 -2.26 -9.77 5.92
C MET A 255 -3.66 -9.35 6.36
N VAL A 256 -3.77 -8.67 7.50
CA VAL A 256 -5.06 -8.17 8.02
C VAL A 256 -5.70 -7.20 7.02
N MET A 257 -4.94 -6.25 6.50
CA MET A 257 -5.43 -5.30 5.49
C MET A 257 -5.89 -5.99 4.20
N ALA A 258 -5.17 -7.03 3.76
CA ALA A 258 -5.56 -7.80 2.57
C ALA A 258 -6.84 -8.61 2.80
N ALA A 259 -7.00 -9.21 3.98
CA ALA A 259 -8.21 -9.93 4.35
C ALA A 259 -9.42 -8.98 4.41
N ASP A 260 -9.26 -7.82 5.05
CA ASP A 260 -10.30 -6.80 5.10
C ASP A 260 -10.75 -6.36 3.69
N GLY A 261 -9.83 -6.15 2.78
CA GLY A 261 -10.12 -5.79 1.39
C GLY A 261 -10.84 -6.86 0.56
N ALA A 262 -10.85 -8.10 1.03
CA ALA A 262 -11.58 -9.21 0.39
C ALA A 262 -12.95 -9.47 1.04
N TRP A 263 -13.36 -8.70 2.05
CA TRP A 263 -14.65 -8.80 2.71
C TRP A 263 -15.72 -8.00 1.97
N ASN A 264 -16.85 -8.62 1.65
CA ASN A 264 -17.96 -7.99 0.92
C ASN A 264 -19.19 -7.63 1.78
N GLY A 265 -19.05 -7.73 3.09
CA GLY A 265 -20.15 -7.51 4.04
C GLY A 265 -20.84 -8.78 4.53
N GLN A 266 -20.74 -9.89 3.79
CA GLN A 266 -21.34 -11.18 4.13
C GLN A 266 -20.34 -12.33 4.12
N VAL A 267 -19.46 -12.37 3.11
CA VAL A 267 -18.50 -13.45 2.94
C VAL A 267 -17.13 -12.89 2.55
N TRP A 268 -16.06 -13.61 2.87
CA TRP A 268 -14.78 -13.39 2.21
C TRP A 268 -14.81 -13.95 0.79
N THR A 269 -14.28 -13.17 -0.11
CA THR A 269 -14.15 -13.54 -1.52
C THR A 269 -12.71 -13.95 -1.84
N HIS A 270 -12.50 -14.66 -2.95
CA HIS A 270 -11.16 -15.03 -3.41
C HIS A 270 -10.27 -13.84 -3.74
N GLY A 271 -10.85 -12.68 -3.99
CA GLY A 271 -10.15 -11.43 -4.26
C GLY A 271 -11.12 -10.28 -4.47
N ALA A 272 -10.61 -9.06 -4.37
CA ALA A 272 -11.38 -7.86 -4.62
C ALA A 272 -11.52 -7.58 -6.13
N VAL A 273 -12.63 -7.00 -6.56
CA VAL A 273 -12.95 -6.47 -7.89
C VAL A 273 -13.03 -7.53 -8.99
N GLY A 274 -11.96 -8.27 -9.22
CA GLY A 274 -11.87 -9.19 -10.36
C GLY A 274 -12.42 -10.58 -10.06
N TRP A 275 -12.23 -11.09 -8.87
CA TRP A 275 -12.61 -12.45 -8.50
C TRP A 275 -13.38 -12.48 -7.18
N ARG A 276 -14.66 -12.18 -7.26
CA ARG A 276 -15.56 -12.00 -6.12
C ARG A 276 -16.37 -13.25 -5.76
N MET A 277 -15.87 -14.45 -6.10
CA MET A 277 -16.50 -15.70 -5.67
C MET A 277 -16.27 -15.92 -4.18
N PRO A 278 -17.29 -16.35 -3.42
CA PRO A 278 -17.14 -16.69 -2.00
C PRO A 278 -16.04 -17.74 -1.79
N LEU A 279 -15.25 -17.57 -0.73
CA LEU A 279 -14.32 -18.61 -0.29
C LEU A 279 -15.13 -19.80 0.26
N PRO A 280 -14.70 -21.05 0.00
CA PRO A 280 -15.24 -22.21 0.73
C PRO A 280 -15.04 -22.04 2.25
N GLY A 281 -16.03 -22.47 3.05
CA GLY A 281 -16.09 -22.24 4.50
C GLY A 281 -14.78 -22.48 5.25
N TRP A 282 -14.11 -23.63 5.02
CA TRP A 282 -12.85 -23.94 5.69
C TRP A 282 -11.69 -23.01 5.32
N ARG A 283 -11.71 -22.41 4.12
CA ARG A 283 -10.71 -21.40 3.73
C ARG A 283 -10.96 -20.06 4.38
N ALA A 284 -12.22 -19.74 4.65
CA ALA A 284 -12.56 -18.51 5.35
C ALA A 284 -12.03 -18.48 6.78
N ALA A 285 -11.79 -19.63 7.43
CA ALA A 285 -11.16 -19.71 8.74
C ALA A 285 -9.76 -19.07 8.76
N TYR A 286 -8.99 -19.17 7.67
CA TYR A 286 -7.70 -18.48 7.56
C TYR A 286 -7.81 -16.96 7.54
N MET A 287 -8.94 -16.44 7.06
CA MET A 287 -9.22 -15.00 7.07
C MET A 287 -9.82 -14.56 8.39
N GLY A 288 -10.80 -15.30 8.90
CA GLY A 288 -11.55 -14.95 10.11
C GLY A 288 -10.82 -15.27 11.39
N ASP A 289 -10.68 -16.55 11.70
CA ASP A 289 -10.18 -17.01 12.99
C ASP A 289 -8.71 -16.67 13.20
N PHE A 290 -7.87 -16.92 12.19
CA PHE A 290 -6.43 -16.67 12.28
C PHE A 290 -6.08 -15.19 12.46
N LEU A 291 -6.88 -14.29 11.87
CA LEU A 291 -6.67 -12.84 11.94
C LEU A 291 -7.52 -12.15 13.02
N GLY A 292 -8.25 -12.91 13.85
CA GLY A 292 -9.06 -12.38 14.93
C GLY A 292 -10.38 -11.72 14.49
N MET A 293 -10.83 -11.97 13.26
CA MET A 293 -12.08 -11.39 12.71
C MET A 293 -13.29 -12.31 12.98
N PHE A 294 -13.49 -12.73 14.21
CA PHE A 294 -14.44 -13.77 14.60
C PHE A 294 -15.91 -13.45 14.23
N ASP A 295 -16.32 -12.19 14.33
CA ASP A 295 -17.70 -11.79 13.97
C ASP A 295 -17.95 -11.96 12.47
N ARG A 296 -16.98 -11.57 11.63
CA ARG A 296 -17.06 -11.80 10.18
C ARG A 296 -17.03 -13.28 9.84
N GLN A 297 -16.24 -14.07 10.59
CA GLN A 297 -16.19 -15.52 10.42
C GLN A 297 -17.55 -16.16 10.67
N ARG A 298 -18.24 -15.74 11.73
CA ARG A 298 -19.60 -16.21 12.04
C ARG A 298 -20.58 -15.87 10.92
N ILE A 299 -20.58 -14.60 10.48
CA ILE A 299 -21.43 -14.15 9.37
C ILE A 299 -21.15 -14.97 8.10
N HIS A 300 -19.86 -15.25 7.80
CA HIS A 300 -19.49 -16.02 6.63
C HIS A 300 -20.02 -17.46 6.65
N PHE A 301 -20.05 -18.12 7.81
CA PHE A 301 -20.59 -19.49 7.94
C PHE A 301 -22.10 -19.54 7.93
N ASP A 302 -22.78 -18.45 8.28
CA ASP A 302 -24.24 -18.35 8.28
C ASP A 302 -24.79 -17.94 6.90
N ALA A 303 -23.93 -17.51 5.94
CA ALA A 303 -24.29 -17.05 4.61
C ALA A 303 -24.30 -18.18 3.56
#